data_0152dfe111197bab93a7395d081e00a0
#
_entry.id   0152dfe111197bab93a7395d081e00a0
#
_cell.length_a   1.000
_cell.length_b   1.000
_cell.length_c   1.000
_cell.angle_alpha   90.00
_cell.angle_beta   90.00
_cell.angle_gamma   90.00
#
_symmetry.space_group_name_H-M   'P 1'
#
loop_
_entity.id
_entity.type
_entity.pdbx_description
1 polymer ?
#
loop_
_entity_poly.entity_id
_entity_poly.type
_entity_poly.pdbx_seq_one_letter_code
_entity_poly.pdbx_strand_id
1 'polypeptide(L)'
;MSKIALTPNASGTGTFTLASPNSNTNRTITLPDVAGELLTSDSSLASGKLTGALPAISGAALTGIVTGREYATAVATTSGTAFDFTGIPAGVNQVTVYFVAVACSGGSGSFVQLGTGAGFTTSGYQSMIFRTPSTNSFATTGFSILSGGNAVNGRMTLIRNTASGYIWTNTLAVGTTNGSFSVFGAGQVNIGAELTQLRLKSDTANLGSFSNGTANISWSY
;
A
#
# COMPACT_ATOMS: atom_id res chain seq x y z
N MET A 1 -1.21 47.02 -35.41
CA MET A 1 -0.08 46.93 -34.52
C MET A 1 -0.56 46.40 -33.15
N SER A 2 0.03 45.33 -32.68
CA SER A 2 -0.26 44.80 -31.31
C SER A 2 0.36 45.74 -30.27
N LYS A 3 -0.34 45.92 -29.16
CA LYS A 3 0.08 46.81 -28.07
C LYS A 3 0.19 46.03 -26.77
N ILE A 4 1.17 46.40 -25.94
CA ILE A 4 1.20 45.98 -24.53
C ILE A 4 0.49 47.10 -23.73
N ALA A 5 -0.58 46.75 -23.02
CA ALA A 5 -1.26 47.65 -22.10
C ALA A 5 -1.10 47.11 -20.65
N LEU A 6 -0.61 47.94 -19.77
CA LEU A 6 -0.55 47.63 -18.33
C LEU A 6 -1.67 48.40 -17.64
N THR A 7 -2.61 47.67 -17.03
CA THR A 7 -3.70 48.27 -16.26
C THR A 7 -3.35 48.14 -14.77
N PRO A 8 -3.17 49.26 -14.06
CA PRO A 8 -2.87 49.20 -12.64
C PRO A 8 -4.08 48.73 -11.81
N ASN A 9 -3.84 48.01 -10.74
CA ASN A 9 -4.89 47.77 -9.76
C ASN A 9 -5.05 49.01 -8.91
N ALA A 10 -6.27 49.57 -8.87
CA ALA A 10 -6.59 50.81 -8.13
C ALA A 10 -6.34 50.73 -6.61
N SER A 11 -6.30 49.53 -6.04
CA SER A 11 -6.06 49.30 -4.61
C SER A 11 -4.60 48.94 -4.28
N GLY A 12 -3.75 48.81 -5.27
CA GLY A 12 -2.35 48.43 -5.09
C GLY A 12 -1.43 49.66 -4.99
N THR A 13 -0.56 49.67 -4.00
CA THR A 13 0.47 50.73 -3.82
C THR A 13 1.87 50.30 -4.27
N GLY A 14 2.04 49.02 -4.67
CA GLY A 14 3.30 48.46 -5.12
C GLY A 14 3.65 48.83 -6.57
N THR A 15 4.93 48.79 -6.91
CA THR A 15 5.44 49.01 -8.26
C THR A 15 5.67 47.68 -8.97
N PHE A 16 5.11 47.49 -10.14
CA PHE A 16 5.47 46.38 -11.02
C PHE A 16 6.64 46.80 -11.91
N THR A 17 7.76 46.09 -11.80
CA THR A 17 8.96 46.37 -12.60
C THR A 17 9.24 45.21 -13.53
N LEU A 18 9.35 45.50 -14.83
CA LEU A 18 9.88 44.56 -15.81
C LEU A 18 11.35 44.92 -16.07
N ALA A 19 12.26 44.12 -15.51
CA ALA A 19 13.68 44.34 -15.62
C ALA A 19 14.34 43.32 -16.57
N SER A 20 15.29 43.78 -17.38
CA SER A 20 16.12 42.88 -18.17
C SER A 20 17.21 42.25 -17.29
N PRO A 21 17.58 40.95 -17.52
CA PRO A 21 18.71 40.37 -16.85
C PRO A 21 20.03 41.05 -17.28
N ASN A 22 21.02 41.02 -16.37
CA ASN A 22 22.38 41.43 -16.71
C ASN A 22 23.03 40.37 -17.62
N SER A 23 22.86 40.51 -18.94
CA SER A 23 23.30 39.52 -19.94
C SER A 23 23.64 40.18 -21.25
N ASN A 24 24.74 39.80 -21.88
CA ASN A 24 25.13 40.21 -23.23
C ASN A 24 24.42 39.43 -24.35
N THR A 25 23.52 38.49 -23.97
CA THR A 25 22.78 37.69 -24.93
C THR A 25 21.40 38.27 -25.19
N ASN A 26 21.04 38.47 -26.46
CA ASN A 26 19.68 38.88 -26.85
C ASN A 26 18.69 37.77 -26.53
N ARG A 27 17.57 38.13 -25.92
CA ARG A 27 16.51 37.20 -25.54
C ARG A 27 15.16 37.75 -25.99
N THR A 28 14.34 36.89 -26.54
CA THR A 28 12.97 37.22 -26.91
C THR A 28 12.02 36.45 -26.01
N ILE A 29 11.06 37.11 -25.41
CA ILE A 29 9.94 36.48 -24.68
C ILE A 29 8.74 36.59 -25.59
N THR A 30 8.27 35.48 -26.14
CA THR A 30 7.05 35.42 -26.93
C THR A 30 5.87 35.11 -26.00
N LEU A 31 4.89 36.01 -25.97
CA LEU A 31 3.66 35.77 -25.22
C LEU A 31 2.72 34.89 -26.07
N PRO A 32 1.97 33.96 -25.48
CA PRO A 32 1.01 33.12 -26.19
C PRO A 32 -0.12 34.00 -26.77
N ASP A 33 -0.65 33.60 -27.92
CA ASP A 33 -1.79 34.26 -28.61
C ASP A 33 -3.15 33.81 -28.02
N VAL A 34 -3.18 33.53 -26.72
CA VAL A 34 -4.38 33.13 -25.97
C VAL A 34 -4.40 33.85 -24.63
N ALA A 35 -5.60 34.07 -24.09
CA ALA A 35 -5.73 34.61 -22.74
C ALA A 35 -5.14 33.65 -21.73
N GLY A 36 -4.31 34.13 -20.81
CA GLY A 36 -3.64 33.31 -19.80
C GLY A 36 -2.95 34.15 -18.75
N GLU A 37 -2.42 33.47 -17.74
CA GLU A 37 -1.62 34.07 -16.67
C GLU A 37 -0.15 33.70 -16.81
N LEU A 38 0.75 34.65 -16.52
CA LEU A 38 2.17 34.38 -16.39
C LEU A 38 2.40 33.75 -15.01
N LEU A 39 2.93 32.52 -15.01
CA LEU A 39 3.28 31.85 -13.76
C LEU A 39 4.62 32.38 -13.24
N THR A 40 4.64 32.76 -11.98
CA THR A 40 5.87 33.09 -11.23
C THR A 40 6.42 31.84 -10.52
N SER A 41 7.62 31.92 -9.96
CA SER A 41 8.22 30.83 -9.17
C SER A 41 7.35 30.39 -8.00
N ASP A 42 6.49 31.27 -7.47
CA ASP A 42 5.64 31.02 -6.32
C ASP A 42 4.19 30.65 -6.73
N SER A 43 3.92 30.55 -8.04
CA SER A 43 2.60 30.19 -8.55
C SER A 43 2.39 28.68 -8.46
N SER A 44 1.26 28.25 -7.89
CA SER A 44 0.82 26.86 -7.97
C SER A 44 0.14 26.59 -9.31
N LEU A 45 0.55 25.54 -10.01
CA LEU A 45 -0.07 25.09 -11.24
C LEU A 45 -1.13 24.04 -10.92
N ALA A 46 -2.41 24.36 -11.17
CA ALA A 46 -3.48 23.38 -11.00
C ALA A 46 -3.27 22.18 -11.93
N SER A 47 -3.44 20.95 -11.40
CA SER A 47 -3.21 19.70 -12.14
C SER A 47 -3.98 19.60 -13.45
N GLY A 48 -5.18 20.17 -13.54
CA GLY A 48 -5.98 20.20 -14.77
C GLY A 48 -5.42 21.10 -15.90
N LYS A 49 -4.38 21.91 -15.62
CA LYS A 49 -3.68 22.72 -16.63
C LYS A 49 -2.42 22.02 -17.18
N LEU A 50 -2.05 20.88 -16.62
CA LEU A 50 -0.95 20.05 -17.10
C LEU A 50 -1.51 19.10 -18.18
N THR A 51 -1.29 19.41 -19.44
CA THR A 51 -1.69 18.55 -20.56
C THR A 51 -0.44 18.04 -21.29
N GLY A 52 -0.43 16.74 -21.63
CA GLY A 52 0.70 16.09 -22.28
C GLY A 52 1.65 15.40 -21.30
N ALA A 53 2.70 14.77 -21.84
CA ALA A 53 3.74 14.14 -21.03
C ALA A 53 4.61 15.22 -20.37
N LEU A 54 4.80 15.11 -19.06
CA LEU A 54 5.78 15.94 -18.35
C LEU A 54 7.19 15.59 -18.89
N PRO A 55 8.08 16.58 -19.07
CA PRO A 55 9.47 16.28 -19.34
C PRO A 55 10.02 15.32 -18.27
N ALA A 56 11.01 14.51 -18.63
CA ALA A 56 11.68 13.59 -17.69
C ALA A 56 12.37 14.41 -16.59
N ILE A 57 11.62 14.74 -15.55
CA ILE A 57 12.12 15.37 -14.32
C ILE A 57 12.41 14.26 -13.30
N SER A 58 13.47 14.44 -12.51
CA SER A 58 13.73 13.54 -11.39
C SER A 58 12.49 13.50 -10.48
N GLY A 59 11.92 12.30 -10.28
CA GLY A 59 10.78 12.10 -9.40
C GLY A 59 11.09 12.33 -7.91
N ALA A 60 12.34 12.59 -7.55
CA ALA A 60 12.78 12.75 -6.17
C ALA A 60 12.11 13.92 -5.42
N ALA A 61 11.65 14.94 -6.15
CA ALA A 61 10.94 16.09 -5.56
C ALA A 61 9.41 15.99 -5.68
N LEU A 62 8.89 14.96 -6.32
CA LEU A 62 7.46 14.74 -6.47
C LEU A 62 6.94 13.98 -5.25
N THR A 63 6.16 14.64 -4.41
CA THR A 63 5.48 14.00 -3.26
C THR A 63 4.07 13.57 -3.66
N GLY A 64 3.59 12.47 -3.09
CA GLY A 64 2.25 11.94 -3.38
C GLY A 64 2.13 11.14 -4.68
N ILE A 65 3.25 10.85 -5.36
CA ILE A 65 3.24 9.89 -6.48
C ILE A 65 3.34 8.49 -5.89
N VAL A 66 2.26 7.75 -5.98
CA VAL A 66 2.25 6.34 -5.65
C VAL A 66 2.82 5.58 -6.84
N THR A 67 4.12 5.33 -6.83
CA THR A 67 4.81 4.57 -7.86
C THR A 67 5.12 3.17 -7.35
N GLY A 68 4.31 2.19 -7.79
CA GLY A 68 4.64 0.79 -7.57
C GLY A 68 4.20 0.23 -6.21
N ARG A 69 5.05 -0.61 -5.64
CA ARG A 69 4.79 -1.35 -4.40
C ARG A 69 5.45 -0.65 -3.22
N GLU A 70 4.68 -0.36 -2.19
CA GLU A 70 5.16 0.14 -0.92
C GLU A 70 5.30 -0.98 0.10
N TYR A 71 6.19 -0.81 1.08
CA TYR A 71 6.47 -1.82 2.12
C TYR A 71 6.31 -1.22 3.50
N ALA A 72 5.74 -1.99 4.41
CA ALA A 72 5.79 -1.69 5.83
C ALA A 72 7.19 -2.01 6.41
N THR A 73 7.38 -1.66 7.67
CA THR A 73 8.55 -2.15 8.43
C THR A 73 8.34 -3.61 8.80
N ALA A 74 9.34 -4.44 8.54
CA ALA A 74 9.30 -5.85 8.91
C ALA A 74 9.27 -6.00 10.44
N VAL A 75 8.50 -6.99 10.92
CA VAL A 75 8.39 -7.31 12.34
C VAL A 75 8.97 -8.68 12.64
N ALA A 76 9.72 -8.78 13.75
CA ALA A 76 10.19 -10.06 14.26
C ALA A 76 9.03 -10.82 14.92
N THR A 77 8.85 -12.09 14.53
CA THR A 77 7.80 -12.97 15.04
C THR A 77 8.37 -14.00 16.04
N THR A 78 9.20 -13.53 16.97
CA THR A 78 9.94 -14.39 17.93
C THR A 78 9.24 -14.58 19.26
N SER A 79 8.15 -13.84 19.50
CA SER A 79 7.33 -13.94 20.72
C SER A 79 5.98 -13.29 20.50
N GLY A 80 5.04 -13.46 21.43
CA GLY A 80 3.71 -12.87 21.37
C GLY A 80 2.70 -13.68 20.55
N THR A 81 1.47 -13.22 20.52
CA THR A 81 0.34 -13.92 19.88
C THR A 81 -0.25 -13.17 18.70
N ALA A 82 0.12 -11.91 18.51
CA ALA A 82 -0.37 -11.08 17.39
C ALA A 82 0.64 -9.99 17.02
N PHE A 83 0.69 -9.66 15.75
CA PHE A 83 1.45 -8.54 15.18
C PHE A 83 0.55 -7.76 14.23
N ASP A 84 0.44 -6.46 14.46
CA ASP A 84 -0.41 -5.56 13.72
C ASP A 84 0.41 -4.69 12.75
N PHE A 85 0.00 -4.69 11.50
CA PHE A 85 0.45 -3.76 10.48
C PHE A 85 -0.65 -2.73 10.29
N THR A 86 -0.41 -1.51 10.70
CA THR A 86 -1.37 -0.39 10.63
C THR A 86 -0.93 0.62 9.58
N GLY A 87 -1.83 1.54 9.22
CA GLY A 87 -1.52 2.62 8.29
C GLY A 87 -1.49 2.19 6.83
N ILE A 88 -2.19 1.10 6.46
CA ILE A 88 -2.43 0.77 5.06
C ILE A 88 -3.29 1.89 4.46
N PRO A 89 -2.82 2.56 3.40
CA PRO A 89 -3.54 3.70 2.83
C PRO A 89 -4.88 3.30 2.20
N ALA A 90 -5.79 4.25 2.11
CA ALA A 90 -7.05 4.05 1.38
C ALA A 90 -6.80 3.83 -0.12
N GLY A 91 -7.68 3.07 -0.76
CA GLY A 91 -7.60 2.79 -2.20
C GLY A 91 -6.66 1.65 -2.58
N VAL A 92 -5.97 1.03 -1.63
CA VAL A 92 -5.13 -0.16 -1.88
C VAL A 92 -5.98 -1.30 -2.44
N ASN A 93 -5.52 -1.89 -3.55
CA ASN A 93 -6.20 -3.01 -4.21
C ASN A 93 -5.51 -4.37 -3.97
N GLN A 94 -4.22 -4.34 -3.63
CA GLN A 94 -3.46 -5.55 -3.35
C GLN A 94 -2.57 -5.37 -2.12
N VAL A 95 -2.57 -6.37 -1.24
CA VAL A 95 -1.61 -6.50 -0.14
C VAL A 95 -0.93 -7.86 -0.24
N THR A 96 0.39 -7.88 -0.09
CA THR A 96 1.16 -9.13 0.00
C THR A 96 1.78 -9.22 1.39
N VAL A 97 1.53 -10.33 2.07
CA VAL A 97 2.16 -10.67 3.35
C VAL A 97 3.30 -11.64 3.07
N TYR A 98 4.47 -11.33 3.57
CA TYR A 98 5.69 -12.15 3.43
C TYR A 98 6.00 -12.83 4.75
N PHE A 99 6.38 -14.08 4.67
CA PHE A 99 6.78 -14.92 5.80
C PHE A 99 8.21 -15.40 5.57
N VAL A 100 9.08 -15.17 6.55
CA VAL A 100 10.45 -15.69 6.57
C VAL A 100 10.65 -16.43 7.87
N ALA A 101 10.69 -17.75 7.79
CA ALA A 101 10.84 -18.67 8.93
C ALA A 101 9.81 -18.43 10.06
N VAL A 102 8.60 -17.97 9.74
CA VAL A 102 7.54 -17.71 10.74
C VAL A 102 7.05 -19.04 11.31
N ALA A 103 7.10 -19.18 12.63
CA ALA A 103 6.66 -20.37 13.36
C ALA A 103 5.82 -19.99 14.58
N CYS A 104 4.93 -20.92 14.97
CA CYS A 104 4.18 -20.87 16.22
C CYS A 104 4.55 -22.06 17.10
N SER A 105 4.60 -21.86 18.42
CA SER A 105 4.80 -22.95 19.40
C SER A 105 3.53 -23.77 19.57
N GLY A 106 3.64 -24.93 20.22
CA GLY A 106 2.50 -25.71 20.67
C GLY A 106 1.66 -26.40 19.61
N GLY A 107 2.15 -26.48 18.35
CA GLY A 107 1.36 -27.06 17.26
C GLY A 107 0.20 -26.18 16.77
N SER A 108 0.15 -24.94 17.20
CA SER A 108 -0.90 -23.98 16.89
C SER A 108 -0.80 -23.47 15.45
N GLY A 109 -1.93 -23.15 14.87
CA GLY A 109 -2.02 -22.49 13.57
C GLY A 109 -1.71 -20.99 13.64
N SER A 110 -1.65 -20.37 12.50
CA SER A 110 -1.59 -18.92 12.35
C SER A 110 -2.54 -18.43 11.27
N PHE A 111 -3.02 -17.20 11.43
CA PHE A 111 -4.00 -16.57 10.56
C PHE A 111 -3.56 -15.15 10.20
N VAL A 112 -4.02 -14.72 9.03
CA VAL A 112 -4.06 -13.29 8.68
C VAL A 112 -5.50 -12.81 8.85
N GLN A 113 -5.68 -11.76 9.64
CA GLN A 113 -6.95 -11.05 9.81
C GLN A 113 -6.85 -9.68 9.19
N LEU A 114 -7.91 -9.28 8.48
CA LEU A 114 -8.04 -7.95 7.90
C LEU A 114 -8.78 -7.04 8.86
N GLY A 115 -8.47 -5.75 8.84
CA GLY A 115 -9.12 -4.78 9.69
C GLY A 115 -9.35 -3.45 9.00
N THR A 116 -10.33 -2.73 9.52
CA THR A 116 -10.76 -1.41 9.11
C THR A 116 -10.50 -0.42 10.24
N GLY A 117 -10.85 0.85 10.06
CA GLY A 117 -10.83 1.83 11.15
C GLY A 117 -11.68 1.45 12.37
N ALA A 118 -12.64 0.53 12.23
CA ALA A 118 -13.47 0.03 13.32
C ALA A 118 -12.84 -1.16 14.08
N GLY A 119 -11.74 -1.75 13.59
CA GLY A 119 -11.05 -2.88 14.19
C GLY A 119 -10.88 -4.07 13.25
N PHE A 120 -10.46 -5.21 13.80
CA PHE A 120 -10.22 -6.43 13.02
C PHE A 120 -11.51 -7.23 12.82
N THR A 121 -11.68 -7.72 11.60
CA THR A 121 -12.70 -8.72 11.27
C THR A 121 -12.27 -10.07 11.80
N THR A 122 -13.05 -10.66 12.68
CA THR A 122 -12.72 -11.93 13.38
C THR A 122 -13.65 -13.10 13.00
N SER A 123 -14.55 -12.89 12.05
CA SER A 123 -15.50 -13.90 11.56
C SER A 123 -15.85 -13.66 10.10
N GLY A 124 -16.57 -14.57 9.48
CA GLY A 124 -17.03 -14.45 8.09
C GLY A 124 -15.97 -14.81 7.05
N TYR A 125 -14.79 -15.29 7.46
CA TYR A 125 -13.82 -15.82 6.54
C TYR A 125 -14.28 -17.16 5.98
N GLN A 126 -14.01 -17.34 4.69
CA GLN A 126 -14.06 -18.63 4.02
C GLN A 126 -12.65 -18.94 3.56
N SER A 127 -11.87 -19.61 4.40
CA SER A 127 -10.47 -19.88 4.15
C SER A 127 -10.21 -21.37 4.16
N MET A 128 -9.56 -21.87 3.11
CA MET A 128 -9.15 -23.25 2.99
C MET A 128 -7.65 -23.31 2.66
N ILE A 129 -6.93 -24.20 3.32
CA ILE A 129 -5.56 -24.55 2.99
C ILE A 129 -5.45 -26.04 2.66
N PHE A 130 -4.59 -26.34 1.71
CA PHE A 130 -4.16 -27.66 1.31
C PHE A 130 -2.70 -27.86 1.69
N ARG A 131 -2.45 -28.88 2.46
CA ARG A 131 -1.10 -29.27 2.84
C ARG A 131 -0.74 -30.58 2.16
N THR A 132 0.37 -30.62 1.44
CA THR A 132 0.91 -31.85 0.88
C THR A 132 1.83 -32.52 1.92
N PRO A 133 1.70 -33.85 2.18
CA PRO A 133 0.88 -34.81 1.46
C PRO A 133 -0.53 -35.09 2.01
N SER A 134 -1.08 -34.43 3.03
CA SER A 134 -2.23 -35.12 3.63
C SER A 134 -3.37 -34.38 4.33
N THR A 135 -3.44 -33.05 4.47
CA THR A 135 -4.57 -32.47 5.23
C THR A 135 -5.09 -31.15 4.66
N ASN A 136 -6.43 -31.05 4.60
CA ASN A 136 -7.14 -29.80 4.35
C ASN A 136 -7.54 -29.20 5.70
N SER A 137 -7.45 -27.88 5.82
CA SER A 137 -7.97 -27.16 6.98
C SER A 137 -8.85 -26.02 6.51
N PHE A 138 -9.98 -25.83 7.19
CA PHE A 138 -10.93 -24.77 6.96
C PHE A 138 -10.95 -23.81 8.15
N ALA A 139 -10.96 -22.49 7.89
CA ALA A 139 -11.00 -21.47 8.93
C ALA A 139 -12.04 -20.39 8.61
N THR A 140 -12.71 -19.91 9.65
CA THR A 140 -13.74 -18.87 9.57
C THR A 140 -13.37 -17.59 10.32
N THR A 141 -12.22 -17.59 11.02
CA THR A 141 -11.78 -16.51 11.90
C THR A 141 -10.60 -15.70 11.35
N GLY A 142 -10.05 -16.13 10.21
CA GLY A 142 -8.94 -15.49 9.51
C GLY A 142 -8.51 -16.33 8.30
N PHE A 143 -7.66 -15.78 7.45
CA PHE A 143 -7.01 -16.55 6.40
C PHE A 143 -5.92 -17.42 7.00
N SER A 144 -6.13 -18.72 6.97
CA SER A 144 -5.19 -19.69 7.54
C SER A 144 -3.87 -19.72 6.76
N ILE A 145 -2.76 -19.82 7.48
CA ILE A 145 -1.41 -19.95 6.90
C ILE A 145 -0.94 -21.39 7.04
N LEU A 146 -0.89 -21.88 8.26
CA LEU A 146 -0.43 -23.24 8.58
C LEU A 146 -0.98 -23.66 9.93
N SER A 147 -1.20 -24.96 10.08
CA SER A 147 -1.45 -25.63 11.35
C SER A 147 -0.20 -26.42 11.75
N GLY A 148 0.36 -26.14 12.94
CA GLY A 148 1.49 -26.85 13.50
C GLY A 148 2.77 -26.03 13.63
N GLY A 149 3.70 -26.49 14.47
CA GLY A 149 4.91 -25.79 14.89
C GLY A 149 6.04 -25.66 13.84
N ASN A 150 5.75 -25.83 12.56
CA ASN A 150 6.77 -25.71 11.52
C ASN A 150 6.94 -24.26 11.08
N ALA A 151 8.18 -23.85 10.91
CA ALA A 151 8.50 -22.55 10.35
C ALA A 151 8.20 -22.51 8.85
N VAL A 152 7.53 -21.46 8.40
CA VAL A 152 7.13 -21.30 6.99
C VAL A 152 7.84 -20.14 6.33
N ASN A 153 8.12 -20.32 5.04
CA ASN A 153 8.63 -19.29 4.13
C ASN A 153 7.69 -19.15 2.95
N GLY A 154 7.42 -17.94 2.51
CA GLY A 154 6.60 -17.69 1.35
C GLY A 154 5.76 -16.44 1.49
N ARG A 155 4.59 -16.45 0.85
CA ARG A 155 3.73 -15.26 0.83
C ARG A 155 2.25 -15.62 0.77
N MET A 156 1.44 -14.67 1.25
CA MET A 156 -0.01 -14.60 1.01
C MET A 156 -0.28 -13.33 0.22
N THR A 157 -0.96 -13.45 -0.91
CA THR A 157 -1.43 -12.29 -1.68
C THR A 157 -2.91 -12.10 -1.44
N LEU A 158 -3.30 -10.92 -1.05
CA LEU A 158 -4.66 -10.46 -0.81
C LEU A 158 -5.05 -9.50 -1.92
N ILE A 159 -6.18 -9.72 -2.56
CA ILE A 159 -6.67 -8.90 -3.67
C ILE A 159 -8.11 -8.49 -3.36
N ARG A 160 -8.39 -7.21 -3.55
CA ARG A 160 -9.73 -6.65 -3.47
C ARG A 160 -10.49 -7.00 -4.75
N ASN A 161 -11.63 -7.72 -4.63
CA ASN A 161 -12.34 -8.25 -5.78
C ASN A 161 -13.03 -7.20 -6.65
N THR A 162 -13.45 -6.07 -6.05
CA THR A 162 -14.18 -5.02 -6.76
C THR A 162 -13.72 -3.64 -6.30
N ALA A 163 -13.69 -2.68 -7.20
CA ALA A 163 -13.31 -1.30 -6.88
C ALA A 163 -14.24 -0.61 -5.86
N SER A 164 -15.49 -1.04 -5.79
CA SER A 164 -16.52 -0.49 -4.88
C SER A 164 -16.91 -1.43 -3.74
N GLY A 165 -16.37 -2.66 -3.72
CA GLY A 165 -16.66 -3.64 -2.68
C GLY A 165 -15.52 -3.78 -1.69
N TYR A 166 -15.82 -4.36 -0.54
CA TYR A 166 -14.85 -4.64 0.52
C TYR A 166 -14.62 -6.15 0.69
N ILE A 167 -14.81 -6.91 -0.40
CA ILE A 167 -14.52 -8.34 -0.45
C ILE A 167 -13.06 -8.51 -0.85
N TRP A 168 -12.31 -9.19 0.00
CA TRP A 168 -10.92 -9.54 -0.23
C TRP A 168 -10.79 -11.03 -0.43
N THR A 169 -10.02 -11.44 -1.42
CA THR A 169 -9.61 -12.83 -1.63
C THR A 169 -8.15 -12.99 -1.32
N ASN A 170 -7.76 -14.19 -0.88
CA ASN A 170 -6.36 -14.54 -0.67
C ASN A 170 -5.92 -15.68 -1.55
N THR A 171 -4.65 -15.68 -1.90
CA THR A 171 -3.89 -16.84 -2.35
C THR A 171 -2.67 -17.02 -1.46
N LEU A 172 -2.44 -18.24 -0.97
CA LEU A 172 -1.31 -18.59 -0.13
C LEU A 172 -0.40 -19.56 -0.88
N ALA A 173 0.90 -19.33 -0.82
CA ALA A 173 1.91 -20.27 -1.26
C ALA A 173 3.10 -20.20 -0.28
N VAL A 174 3.23 -21.18 0.57
CA VAL A 174 4.33 -21.28 1.55
C VAL A 174 4.89 -22.69 1.59
N GLY A 175 6.17 -22.78 1.95
CA GLY A 175 6.84 -24.05 2.23
C GLY A 175 7.44 -24.04 3.62
N THR A 176 7.64 -25.21 4.21
CA THR A 176 8.34 -25.32 5.49
C THR A 176 9.85 -25.18 5.30
N THR A 177 10.53 -24.61 6.29
CA THR A 177 12.00 -24.45 6.26
C THR A 177 12.76 -25.79 6.14
N ASN A 178 12.19 -26.86 6.65
CA ASN A 178 12.78 -28.21 6.56
C ASN A 178 12.37 -28.98 5.29
N GLY A 179 11.61 -28.35 4.37
CA GLY A 179 11.17 -28.99 3.12
C GLY A 179 10.13 -30.11 3.29
N SER A 180 9.58 -30.29 4.48
CA SER A 180 8.68 -31.42 4.75
C SER A 180 7.36 -31.33 4.01
N PHE A 181 6.85 -30.13 3.75
CA PHE A 181 5.61 -29.90 3.01
C PHE A 181 5.45 -28.49 2.48
N SER A 182 4.57 -28.37 1.51
CA SER A 182 4.09 -27.10 0.99
C SER A 182 2.62 -26.91 1.37
N VAL A 183 2.24 -25.67 1.56
CA VAL A 183 0.85 -25.27 1.85
C VAL A 183 0.40 -24.29 0.78
N PHE A 184 -0.74 -24.60 0.20
CA PHE A 184 -1.45 -23.73 -0.73
C PHE A 184 -2.80 -23.41 -0.13
N GLY A 185 -3.29 -22.21 -0.36
CA GLY A 185 -4.57 -21.83 0.18
C GLY A 185 -5.26 -20.75 -0.61
N ALA A 186 -6.56 -20.70 -0.44
CA ALA A 186 -7.42 -19.66 -1.00
C ALA A 186 -8.56 -19.36 -0.02
N GLY A 187 -9.19 -18.22 -0.20
CA GLY A 187 -10.34 -17.83 0.60
C GLY A 187 -10.83 -16.44 0.29
N GLN A 188 -11.90 -16.06 0.98
CA GLN A 188 -12.47 -14.72 0.87
C GLN A 188 -13.02 -14.24 2.21
N VAL A 189 -13.15 -12.93 2.34
CA VAL A 189 -13.86 -12.26 3.44
C VAL A 189 -14.39 -10.91 2.97
N ASN A 190 -15.55 -10.51 3.47
CA ASN A 190 -16.07 -9.15 3.34
C ASN A 190 -15.81 -8.41 4.66
N ILE A 191 -15.04 -7.33 4.59
CA ILE A 191 -14.67 -6.53 5.77
C ILE A 191 -15.55 -5.28 5.94
N GLY A 192 -16.46 -5.00 5.00
CA GLY A 192 -17.48 -3.95 5.10
C GLY A 192 -17.02 -2.52 4.95
N ALA A 193 -15.71 -2.26 4.94
CA ALA A 193 -15.12 -0.91 4.79
C ALA A 193 -13.68 -1.01 4.23
N GLU A 194 -13.03 0.14 4.05
CA GLU A 194 -11.64 0.21 3.59
C GLU A 194 -10.69 -0.56 4.50
N LEU A 195 -9.77 -1.31 3.89
CA LEU A 195 -8.69 -1.98 4.60
C LEU A 195 -7.67 -0.93 5.07
N THR A 196 -7.47 -0.83 6.37
CA THR A 196 -6.50 0.10 6.97
C THR A 196 -5.45 -0.59 7.82
N GLN A 197 -5.66 -1.85 8.13
CA GLN A 197 -4.76 -2.63 8.98
C GLN A 197 -4.88 -4.13 8.72
N LEU A 198 -3.83 -4.86 9.07
CA LEU A 198 -3.73 -6.29 8.94
C LEU A 198 -3.08 -6.85 10.21
N ARG A 199 -3.56 -7.99 10.70
CA ARG A 199 -3.01 -8.70 11.85
C ARG A 199 -2.53 -10.07 11.44
N LEU A 200 -1.30 -10.39 11.77
CA LEU A 200 -0.82 -11.76 11.85
C LEU A 200 -1.07 -12.26 13.25
N LYS A 201 -1.85 -13.34 13.39
CA LYS A 201 -2.29 -13.86 14.69
C LYS A 201 -2.00 -15.36 14.80
N SER A 202 -1.53 -15.81 15.98
CA SER A 202 -1.48 -17.23 16.32
C SER A 202 -2.86 -17.73 16.76
N ASP A 203 -3.12 -19.03 16.57
CA ASP A 203 -4.29 -19.70 17.13
C ASP A 203 -4.12 -19.89 18.63
N THR A 204 -4.76 -19.03 19.40
CA THR A 204 -4.68 -19.05 20.85
C THR A 204 -5.49 -20.18 21.50
N ALA A 205 -6.34 -20.87 20.73
CA ALA A 205 -7.11 -22.02 21.27
C ALA A 205 -6.21 -23.14 21.80
N ASN A 206 -4.95 -23.24 21.28
CA ASN A 206 -3.95 -24.20 21.70
C ASN A 206 -2.76 -23.55 22.44
N LEU A 207 -2.95 -22.38 23.04
CA LEU A 207 -1.91 -21.64 23.79
C LEU A 207 -0.65 -21.31 22.97
N GLY A 208 -0.76 -21.26 21.64
CA GLY A 208 0.37 -20.99 20.77
C GLY A 208 0.78 -19.52 20.77
N SER A 209 2.08 -19.30 20.75
CA SER A 209 2.69 -18.00 20.50
C SER A 209 3.63 -18.10 19.32
N PHE A 210 3.92 -16.98 18.68
CA PHE A 210 4.99 -16.93 17.70
C PHE A 210 6.33 -17.21 18.39
N SER A 211 7.21 -17.94 17.73
CA SER A 211 8.46 -18.44 18.32
C SER A 211 9.68 -18.21 17.44
N ASN A 212 9.49 -17.86 16.16
CA ASN A 212 10.57 -17.64 15.21
C ASN A 212 10.12 -16.83 14.02
N GLY A 213 11.07 -16.20 13.33
CA GLY A 213 10.91 -15.63 12.01
C GLY A 213 10.65 -14.14 11.98
N THR A 214 10.28 -13.70 10.76
CA THR A 214 9.95 -12.30 10.46
C THR A 214 8.77 -12.26 9.50
N ALA A 215 7.90 -11.29 9.66
CA ALA A 215 6.83 -11.00 8.73
C ALA A 215 6.92 -9.56 8.23
N ASN A 216 6.48 -9.33 7.00
CA ASN A 216 6.34 -8.00 6.43
C ASN A 216 5.11 -7.94 5.53
N ILE A 217 4.64 -6.75 5.22
CA ILE A 217 3.61 -6.53 4.20
C ILE A 217 4.09 -5.52 3.16
N SER A 218 3.54 -5.66 1.96
CA SER A 218 3.60 -4.63 0.94
C SER A 218 2.23 -4.43 0.32
N TRP A 219 1.99 -3.26 -0.25
CA TRP A 219 0.73 -2.96 -0.92
C TRP A 219 0.94 -2.23 -2.23
N SER A 220 -0.10 -2.28 -3.08
CA SER A 220 -0.20 -1.54 -4.34
C SER A 220 -1.64 -1.14 -4.62
N TYR A 221 -1.80 -0.12 -5.45
CA TYR A 221 -3.09 0.47 -5.84
C TYR A 221 -3.58 -0.06 -7.18
#